data_2b2048bd8af8339d8688bf6cec8812cd
#
_entry.id   2b2048bd8af8339d8688bf6cec8812cd
#
_cell.length_a   1.000
_cell.length_b   1.000
_cell.length_c   1.000
_cell.angle_alpha   90.00
_cell.angle_beta   90.00
_cell.angle_gamma   90.00
#
_symmetry.space_group_name_H-M   'P 1'
#
loop_
_entity.id
_entity.type
_entity.pdbx_description
1 polymer ?
#
loop_
_entity_poly.entity_id
_entity_poly.type
_entity_poly.pdbx_seq_one_letter_code
_entity_poly.pdbx_strand_id
1 'polypeptide(L)'
;MRSTASALSAISNDTTTHTAGAVKTSGDAFESVEVAANAAEEMSKSIVEINHQLARATEVVRAATAEAQSTNADIEGLAAAAQKIDDVIKLIHSVAGQTNLLALNATIEAARAGTAGKGFAVVASEVKALAVQTAKATDVIATQIAEVQSSTQSAVRAIGSISGRVQDIEQFTAAIASAVEQQHASTSQIASNVAAAASGTKSVVSVLQRVSTAIADMQSSADTVLTASQAVEKAAADFRGSVDGFLRKVAM
;
A
#
# COMPACT_ATOMS: atom_id res chain seq x y z
N MET A 1 33.72 38.99 -50.86
CA MET A 1 32.29 39.25 -50.65
C MET A 1 31.38 38.10 -51.18
N ARG A 2 31.51 37.66 -52.44
CA ARG A 2 30.69 36.57 -53.01
C ARG A 2 30.81 35.26 -52.24
N SER A 3 32.06 34.84 -51.94
CA SER A 3 32.34 33.63 -51.12
C SER A 3 31.73 33.72 -49.72
N THR A 4 31.78 34.88 -49.09
CA THR A 4 31.20 35.07 -47.76
C THR A 4 29.66 35.01 -47.78
N ALA A 5 29.03 35.62 -48.81
CA ALA A 5 27.56 35.53 -48.98
C ALA A 5 27.09 34.09 -49.27
N SER A 6 27.83 33.30 -50.10
CA SER A 6 27.52 31.90 -50.33
C SER A 6 27.70 31.04 -49.07
N ALA A 7 28.78 31.29 -48.28
CA ALA A 7 28.97 30.60 -47.02
C ALA A 7 27.85 30.91 -45.99
N LEU A 8 27.41 32.18 -45.95
CA LEU A 8 26.33 32.61 -45.07
C LEU A 8 25.00 31.94 -45.43
N SER A 9 24.69 31.83 -46.76
CA SER A 9 23.50 31.11 -47.22
C SER A 9 23.55 29.63 -46.88
N ALA A 10 24.70 28.96 -47.00
CA ALA A 10 24.87 27.56 -46.66
C ALA A 10 24.66 27.34 -45.16
N ILE A 11 25.24 28.20 -44.31
CA ILE A 11 25.05 28.16 -42.85
C ILE A 11 23.59 28.38 -42.48
N SER A 12 22.89 29.33 -43.11
CA SER A 12 21.49 29.59 -42.89
C SER A 12 20.61 28.37 -43.19
N ASN A 13 20.86 27.67 -44.33
CA ASN A 13 20.13 26.47 -44.69
C ASN A 13 20.35 25.33 -43.66
N ASP A 14 21.58 25.13 -43.25
CA ASP A 14 21.94 24.10 -42.25
C ASP A 14 21.27 24.43 -40.88
N THR A 15 21.35 25.67 -40.47
CA THR A 15 20.71 26.13 -39.22
C THR A 15 19.18 26.03 -39.31
N THR A 16 18.57 26.26 -40.45
CA THR A 16 17.12 26.04 -40.65
C THR A 16 16.74 24.58 -40.42
N THR A 17 17.54 23.65 -40.98
CA THR A 17 17.31 22.20 -40.82
C THR A 17 17.43 21.78 -39.35
N HIS A 18 18.46 22.24 -38.66
CA HIS A 18 18.65 21.98 -37.24
C HIS A 18 17.56 22.56 -36.36
N THR A 19 17.12 23.80 -36.67
CA THR A 19 16.02 24.44 -35.93
C THR A 19 14.71 23.71 -36.11
N ALA A 20 14.37 23.25 -37.33
CA ALA A 20 13.19 22.44 -37.59
C ALA A 20 13.24 21.10 -36.83
N GLY A 21 14.40 20.45 -36.81
CA GLY A 21 14.61 19.23 -36.00
C GLY A 21 14.41 19.48 -34.49
N ALA A 22 14.96 20.59 -33.98
CA ALA A 22 14.80 20.96 -32.56
C ALA A 22 13.33 21.28 -32.20
N VAL A 23 12.59 21.95 -33.09
CA VAL A 23 11.14 22.20 -32.90
C VAL A 23 10.36 20.91 -32.81
N LYS A 24 10.65 19.94 -33.70
CA LYS A 24 10.01 18.62 -33.66
C LYS A 24 10.31 17.90 -32.35
N THR A 25 11.59 17.80 -31.98
CA THR A 25 12.00 17.15 -30.70
C THR A 25 11.37 17.82 -29.50
N SER A 26 11.22 19.16 -29.50
CA SER A 26 10.53 19.88 -28.42
C SER A 26 9.02 19.55 -28.41
N GLY A 27 8.39 19.34 -29.57
CA GLY A 27 7.01 18.85 -29.66
C GLY A 27 6.84 17.47 -29.04
N ASP A 28 7.71 16.52 -29.39
CA ASP A 28 7.72 15.15 -28.86
C ASP A 28 7.96 15.16 -27.32
N ALA A 29 8.84 16.06 -26.85
CA ALA A 29 9.08 16.25 -25.42
C ALA A 29 7.86 16.81 -24.70
N PHE A 30 7.13 17.74 -25.32
CA PHE A 30 5.90 18.30 -24.76
C PHE A 30 4.82 17.24 -24.60
N GLU A 31 4.62 16.38 -25.59
CA GLU A 31 3.69 15.24 -25.53
C GLU A 31 4.07 14.27 -24.39
N SER A 32 5.37 13.97 -24.23
CA SER A 32 5.87 13.12 -23.15
C SER A 32 5.59 13.76 -21.76
N VAL A 33 5.71 15.06 -21.64
CA VAL A 33 5.41 15.81 -20.41
C VAL A 33 3.90 15.77 -20.12
N GLU A 34 3.04 15.86 -21.12
CA GLU A 34 1.59 15.75 -20.95
C GLU A 34 1.17 14.36 -20.46
N VAL A 35 1.76 13.31 -21.04
CA VAL A 35 1.55 11.92 -20.55
C VAL A 35 1.99 11.77 -19.09
N ALA A 36 3.15 12.34 -18.72
CA ALA A 36 3.63 12.30 -17.35
C ALA A 36 2.72 13.09 -16.39
N ALA A 37 2.14 14.20 -16.82
CA ALA A 37 1.17 14.97 -16.03
C ALA A 37 -0.08 14.15 -15.73
N ASN A 38 -0.64 13.49 -16.75
CA ASN A 38 -1.82 12.64 -16.60
C ASN A 38 -1.53 11.46 -15.66
N ALA A 39 -0.35 10.82 -15.79
CA ALA A 39 0.06 9.73 -14.90
C ALA A 39 0.22 10.18 -13.44
N ALA A 40 0.74 11.39 -13.19
CA ALA A 40 0.85 11.95 -11.85
C ALA A 40 -0.54 12.27 -11.25
N GLU A 41 -1.49 12.73 -12.05
CA GLU A 41 -2.86 12.94 -11.62
C GLU A 41 -3.57 11.64 -11.26
N GLU A 42 -3.44 10.60 -12.09
CA GLU A 42 -3.99 9.25 -11.79
C GLU A 42 -3.39 8.65 -10.52
N MET A 43 -2.08 8.82 -10.34
CA MET A 43 -1.40 8.39 -9.12
C MET A 43 -1.93 9.12 -7.89
N SER A 44 -2.18 10.43 -7.99
CA SER A 44 -2.79 11.21 -6.91
C SER A 44 -4.19 10.70 -6.54
N LYS A 45 -5.03 10.38 -7.52
CA LYS A 45 -6.35 9.77 -7.30
C LYS A 45 -6.25 8.40 -6.63
N SER A 46 -5.30 7.57 -7.07
CA SER A 46 -5.05 6.25 -6.47
C SER A 46 -4.60 6.35 -5.02
N ILE A 47 -3.76 7.33 -4.69
CA ILE A 47 -3.31 7.59 -3.32
C ILE A 47 -4.49 7.96 -2.41
N VAL A 48 -5.42 8.78 -2.87
CA VAL A 48 -6.63 9.13 -2.12
C VAL A 48 -7.49 7.88 -1.85
N GLU A 49 -7.65 7.02 -2.84
CA GLU A 49 -8.40 5.77 -2.68
C GLU A 49 -7.71 4.80 -1.68
N ILE A 50 -6.38 4.68 -1.76
CA ILE A 50 -5.61 3.85 -0.79
C ILE A 50 -5.80 4.40 0.63
N ASN A 51 -5.76 5.72 0.84
CA ASN A 51 -6.01 6.34 2.15
C ASN A 51 -7.41 6.01 2.68
N HIS A 52 -8.42 6.03 1.83
CA HIS A 52 -9.77 5.63 2.20
C HIS A 52 -9.85 4.15 2.61
N GLN A 53 -9.18 3.27 1.88
CA GLN A 53 -9.11 1.84 2.22
C GLN A 53 -8.35 1.59 3.53
N LEU A 54 -7.26 2.33 3.78
CA LEU A 54 -6.51 2.25 5.04
C LEU A 54 -7.35 2.68 6.24
N ALA A 55 -8.13 3.76 6.11
CA ALA A 55 -9.04 4.19 7.17
C ALA A 55 -10.07 3.08 7.51
N ARG A 56 -10.66 2.45 6.49
CA ARG A 56 -11.58 1.31 6.66
C ARG A 56 -10.88 0.10 7.29
N ALA A 57 -9.67 -0.23 6.83
CA ALA A 57 -8.89 -1.32 7.41
C ALA A 57 -8.60 -1.10 8.90
N THR A 58 -8.23 0.12 9.27
CA THR A 58 -8.00 0.50 10.68
C THR A 58 -9.26 0.32 11.53
N GLU A 59 -10.43 0.67 11.01
CA GLU A 59 -11.72 0.48 11.70
C GLU A 59 -12.03 -1.02 11.92
N VAL A 60 -11.83 -1.84 10.88
CA VAL A 60 -12.02 -3.30 10.96
C VAL A 60 -11.07 -3.93 11.97
N VAL A 61 -9.81 -3.52 11.99
CA VAL A 61 -8.79 -3.99 12.94
C VAL A 61 -9.20 -3.64 14.38
N ARG A 62 -9.66 -2.41 14.63
CA ARG A 62 -10.16 -1.99 15.97
C ARG A 62 -11.37 -2.81 16.40
N ALA A 63 -12.33 -3.05 15.50
CA ALA A 63 -13.49 -3.88 15.80
C ALA A 63 -13.08 -5.30 16.13
N ALA A 64 -12.18 -5.92 15.36
CA ALA A 64 -11.66 -7.27 15.61
C ALA A 64 -10.90 -7.37 16.95
N THR A 65 -10.14 -6.33 17.32
CA THR A 65 -9.47 -6.26 18.64
C THR A 65 -10.48 -6.28 19.77
N ALA A 66 -11.52 -5.44 19.67
CA ALA A 66 -12.57 -5.36 20.69
C ALA A 66 -13.34 -6.67 20.83
N GLU A 67 -13.67 -7.32 19.70
CA GLU A 67 -14.37 -8.60 19.68
C GLU A 67 -13.51 -9.73 20.27
N ALA A 68 -12.21 -9.77 19.95
CA ALA A 68 -11.29 -10.75 20.54
C ALA A 68 -11.15 -10.56 22.07
N GLN A 69 -11.09 -9.32 22.54
CA GLN A 69 -11.06 -9.01 23.98
C GLN A 69 -12.35 -9.43 24.69
N SER A 70 -13.52 -9.14 24.11
CA SER A 70 -14.82 -9.56 24.65
C SER A 70 -14.92 -11.08 24.71
N THR A 71 -14.55 -11.77 23.62
CA THR A 71 -14.57 -13.23 23.56
C THR A 71 -13.63 -13.85 24.58
N ASN A 72 -12.45 -13.27 24.80
CA ASN A 72 -11.53 -13.75 25.83
C ASN A 72 -12.14 -13.64 27.24
N ALA A 73 -12.80 -12.53 27.56
CA ALA A 73 -13.48 -12.34 28.84
C ALA A 73 -14.62 -13.37 29.06
N ASP A 74 -15.40 -13.65 27.99
CA ASP A 74 -16.47 -14.65 28.05
C ASP A 74 -15.92 -16.08 28.30
N ILE A 75 -14.81 -16.42 27.65
CA ILE A 75 -14.15 -17.73 27.84
C ILE A 75 -13.52 -17.83 29.22
N GLU A 76 -12.93 -16.79 29.77
CA GLU A 76 -12.44 -16.76 31.15
C GLU A 76 -13.59 -16.95 32.15
N GLY A 77 -14.75 -16.32 31.88
CA GLY A 77 -15.97 -16.55 32.66
C GLY A 77 -16.43 -18.00 32.62
N LEU A 78 -16.38 -18.64 31.46
CA LEU A 78 -16.71 -20.06 31.31
C LEU A 78 -15.72 -20.97 32.07
N ALA A 79 -14.43 -20.67 32.00
CA ALA A 79 -13.41 -21.39 32.78
C ALA A 79 -13.67 -21.31 34.28
N ALA A 80 -14.00 -20.12 34.80
CA ALA A 80 -14.34 -19.93 36.20
C ALA A 80 -15.64 -20.67 36.60
N ALA A 81 -16.64 -20.73 35.72
CA ALA A 81 -17.85 -21.49 35.95
C ALA A 81 -17.59 -23.00 35.96
N ALA A 82 -16.80 -23.51 35.05
CA ALA A 82 -16.39 -24.92 35.02
C ALA A 82 -15.61 -25.32 36.29
N GLN A 83 -14.75 -24.46 36.80
CA GLN A 83 -14.05 -24.67 38.06
C GLN A 83 -15.01 -24.79 39.25
N LYS A 84 -16.01 -23.90 39.34
CA LYS A 84 -17.04 -23.98 40.40
C LYS A 84 -17.84 -25.28 40.32
N ILE A 85 -18.15 -25.74 39.10
CA ILE A 85 -18.86 -27.02 38.92
C ILE A 85 -17.98 -28.19 39.41
N ASP A 86 -16.70 -28.18 39.08
CA ASP A 86 -15.73 -29.21 39.56
C ASP A 86 -15.69 -29.27 41.09
N ASP A 87 -15.65 -28.12 41.77
CA ASP A 87 -15.66 -28.04 43.23
C ASP A 87 -16.95 -28.64 43.82
N VAL A 88 -18.12 -28.38 43.19
CA VAL A 88 -19.41 -28.95 43.63
C VAL A 88 -19.44 -30.48 43.39
N ILE A 89 -18.91 -30.95 42.27
CA ILE A 89 -18.81 -32.39 41.97
C ILE A 89 -17.95 -33.11 43.01
N LYS A 90 -16.81 -32.55 43.38
CA LYS A 90 -15.97 -33.08 44.48
C LYS A 90 -16.70 -33.15 45.82
N LEU A 91 -17.51 -32.13 46.14
CA LEU A 91 -18.33 -32.16 47.31
C LEU A 91 -19.39 -33.27 47.29
N ILE A 92 -20.10 -33.44 46.16
CA ILE A 92 -21.10 -34.50 45.99
C ILE A 92 -20.44 -35.89 46.11
N HIS A 93 -19.28 -36.09 45.47
CA HIS A 93 -18.53 -37.33 45.57
C HIS A 93 -18.14 -37.64 47.03
N SER A 94 -17.69 -36.65 47.80
CA SER A 94 -17.35 -36.79 49.20
C SER A 94 -18.60 -37.16 50.04
N VAL A 95 -19.75 -36.50 49.79
CA VAL A 95 -21.03 -36.82 50.49
C VAL A 95 -21.49 -38.24 50.16
N ALA A 96 -21.37 -38.66 48.89
CA ALA A 96 -21.67 -40.04 48.50
C ALA A 96 -20.77 -41.06 49.22
N GLY A 97 -19.49 -40.76 49.35
CA GLY A 97 -18.54 -41.59 50.15
C GLY A 97 -18.94 -41.70 51.60
N GLN A 98 -19.29 -40.57 52.23
CA GLN A 98 -19.78 -40.57 53.65
C GLN A 98 -21.10 -41.34 53.79
N THR A 99 -22.04 -41.15 52.85
CA THR A 99 -23.32 -41.86 52.83
C THR A 99 -23.14 -43.39 52.72
N ASN A 100 -22.18 -43.81 51.85
CA ASN A 100 -21.83 -45.23 51.70
C ASN A 100 -21.29 -45.80 53.02
N LEU A 101 -20.43 -45.06 53.75
CA LEU A 101 -19.91 -45.51 55.04
C LEU A 101 -21.00 -45.57 56.14
N LEU A 102 -21.92 -44.58 56.14
CA LEU A 102 -23.09 -44.58 57.07
C LEU A 102 -24.02 -45.76 56.76
N ALA A 103 -24.31 -46.02 55.49
CA ALA A 103 -25.12 -47.18 55.07
C ALA A 103 -24.46 -48.53 55.42
N LEU A 104 -23.14 -48.61 55.31
CA LEU A 104 -22.39 -49.80 55.72
C LEU A 104 -22.48 -50.04 57.24
N ASN A 105 -22.32 -48.97 58.06
CA ASN A 105 -22.46 -49.10 59.49
C ASN A 105 -23.90 -49.49 59.89
N ALA A 106 -24.93 -48.93 59.21
CA ALA A 106 -26.32 -49.31 59.45
C ALA A 106 -26.59 -50.80 59.04
N THR A 107 -25.97 -51.26 57.98
CA THR A 107 -26.09 -52.68 57.55
C THR A 107 -25.47 -53.62 58.62
N ILE A 108 -24.35 -53.22 59.18
CA ILE A 108 -23.67 -54.00 60.24
C ILE A 108 -24.56 -54.06 61.47
N GLU A 109 -25.14 -52.94 61.93
CA GLU A 109 -25.97 -52.90 63.13
C GLU A 109 -27.34 -53.62 62.90
N ALA A 110 -27.90 -53.53 61.69
CA ALA A 110 -29.11 -54.30 61.32
C ALA A 110 -28.84 -55.81 61.36
N ALA A 111 -27.67 -56.31 60.95
CA ALA A 111 -27.29 -57.65 61.04
C ALA A 111 -27.12 -58.12 62.55
N ARG A 112 -26.63 -57.24 63.36
CA ARG A 112 -26.43 -57.47 64.84
C ARG A 112 -27.76 -57.61 65.59
N ALA A 113 -28.84 -56.89 65.08
CA ALA A 113 -30.17 -56.94 65.62
C ALA A 113 -30.95 -58.22 65.24
N GLY A 114 -30.40 -59.12 64.45
CA GLY A 114 -30.96 -60.39 64.05
C GLY A 114 -32.28 -60.27 63.26
N THR A 115 -33.35 -60.99 63.68
CA THR A 115 -34.64 -61.02 63.02
C THR A 115 -35.34 -59.68 63.09
N ALA A 116 -35.16 -58.86 64.13
CA ALA A 116 -35.74 -57.53 64.26
C ALA A 116 -35.13 -56.47 63.31
N GLY A 117 -33.92 -56.67 62.82
CA GLY A 117 -33.18 -55.80 61.93
C GLY A 117 -33.43 -56.00 60.43
N LYS A 118 -34.19 -57.04 60.02
CA LYS A 118 -34.35 -57.36 58.58
C LYS A 118 -34.85 -56.25 57.70
N GLY A 119 -35.84 -55.46 58.16
CA GLY A 119 -36.35 -54.30 57.41
C GLY A 119 -35.31 -53.17 57.28
N PHE A 120 -34.58 -52.91 58.32
CA PHE A 120 -33.47 -51.94 58.33
C PHE A 120 -32.30 -52.34 57.44
N ALA A 121 -31.98 -53.66 57.37
CA ALA A 121 -30.93 -54.15 56.47
C ALA A 121 -31.23 -53.92 55.01
N VAL A 122 -32.48 -54.07 54.60
CA VAL A 122 -32.89 -53.81 53.19
C VAL A 122 -32.72 -52.32 52.83
N VAL A 123 -33.20 -51.40 53.72
CA VAL A 123 -33.04 -49.95 53.49
C VAL A 123 -31.57 -49.54 53.48
N ALA A 124 -30.78 -50.07 54.40
CA ALA A 124 -29.33 -49.76 54.44
C ALA A 124 -28.61 -50.24 53.17
N SER A 125 -28.96 -51.41 52.66
CA SER A 125 -28.41 -51.94 51.42
C SER A 125 -28.77 -51.08 50.19
N GLU A 126 -30.02 -50.56 50.14
CA GLU A 126 -30.50 -49.68 49.05
C GLU A 126 -29.82 -48.30 49.13
N VAL A 127 -29.67 -47.71 50.32
CA VAL A 127 -28.91 -46.45 50.49
C VAL A 127 -27.45 -46.62 50.09
N LYS A 128 -26.83 -47.75 50.44
CA LYS A 128 -25.47 -48.08 50.03
C LYS A 128 -25.34 -48.17 48.51
N ALA A 129 -26.27 -48.87 47.83
CA ALA A 129 -26.28 -48.98 46.37
C ALA A 129 -26.46 -47.61 45.69
N LEU A 130 -27.35 -46.76 46.20
CA LEU A 130 -27.56 -45.39 45.70
C LEU A 130 -26.30 -44.50 45.91
N ALA A 131 -25.62 -44.64 47.03
CA ALA A 131 -24.38 -43.91 47.31
C ALA A 131 -23.26 -44.28 46.30
N VAL A 132 -23.11 -45.60 46.04
CA VAL A 132 -22.13 -46.08 45.04
C VAL A 132 -22.50 -45.61 43.62
N GLN A 133 -23.80 -45.62 43.28
CA GLN A 133 -24.28 -45.12 41.97
C GLN A 133 -24.04 -43.60 41.85
N THR A 134 -24.26 -42.82 42.91
CA THR A 134 -24.00 -41.39 42.95
C THR A 134 -22.49 -41.11 42.78
N ALA A 135 -21.60 -41.83 43.47
CA ALA A 135 -20.16 -41.69 43.31
C ALA A 135 -19.74 -41.97 41.87
N LYS A 136 -20.24 -43.04 41.25
CA LYS A 136 -19.94 -43.38 39.86
C LYS A 136 -20.47 -42.30 38.88
N ALA A 137 -21.65 -41.73 39.12
CA ALA A 137 -22.20 -40.67 38.31
C ALA A 137 -21.34 -39.38 38.41
N THR A 138 -20.88 -39.05 39.62
CA THR A 138 -19.97 -37.90 39.83
C THR A 138 -18.62 -38.09 39.16
N ASP A 139 -18.05 -39.29 39.08
CA ASP A 139 -16.81 -39.55 38.34
C ASP A 139 -16.97 -39.28 36.83
N VAL A 140 -18.10 -39.69 36.27
CA VAL A 140 -18.40 -39.41 34.87
C VAL A 140 -18.50 -37.93 34.62
N ILE A 141 -19.21 -37.18 35.50
CA ILE A 141 -19.38 -35.73 35.36
C ILE A 141 -18.01 -35.04 35.54
N ALA A 142 -17.19 -35.46 36.51
CA ALA A 142 -15.84 -34.92 36.73
C ALA A 142 -14.98 -35.03 35.45
N THR A 143 -15.02 -36.20 34.75
CA THR A 143 -14.35 -36.38 33.48
C THR A 143 -14.84 -35.38 32.41
N GLN A 144 -16.15 -35.20 32.31
CA GLN A 144 -16.74 -34.27 31.34
C GLN A 144 -16.36 -32.81 31.63
N ILE A 145 -16.31 -32.41 32.90
CA ILE A 145 -15.89 -31.07 33.30
C ILE A 145 -14.40 -30.85 33.00
N ALA A 146 -13.55 -31.85 33.23
CA ALA A 146 -12.13 -31.79 32.84
C ALA A 146 -11.94 -31.57 31.32
N GLU A 147 -12.75 -32.24 30.50
CA GLU A 147 -12.78 -32.01 29.04
C GLU A 147 -13.20 -30.58 28.66
N VAL A 148 -14.24 -30.04 29.31
CA VAL A 148 -14.67 -28.66 29.14
C VAL A 148 -13.56 -27.69 29.52
N GLN A 149 -12.91 -27.88 30.67
CA GLN A 149 -11.79 -27.03 31.11
C GLN A 149 -10.62 -27.07 30.12
N SER A 150 -10.25 -28.23 29.61
CA SER A 150 -9.20 -28.41 28.60
C SER A 150 -9.53 -27.69 27.30
N SER A 151 -10.78 -27.81 26.84
CA SER A 151 -11.29 -27.15 25.63
C SER A 151 -11.29 -25.61 25.78
N THR A 152 -11.75 -25.14 26.94
CA THR A 152 -11.76 -23.71 27.28
C THR A 152 -10.36 -23.12 27.29
N GLN A 153 -9.40 -23.82 27.91
CA GLN A 153 -8.00 -23.40 27.94
C GLN A 153 -7.36 -23.35 26.53
N SER A 154 -7.78 -24.26 25.65
CA SER A 154 -7.35 -24.27 24.25
C SER A 154 -7.94 -23.08 23.49
N ALA A 155 -9.21 -22.71 23.74
CA ALA A 155 -9.85 -21.55 23.19
C ALA A 155 -9.17 -20.24 23.64
N VAL A 156 -8.82 -20.08 24.91
CA VAL A 156 -8.06 -18.92 25.43
C VAL A 156 -6.75 -18.74 24.65
N ARG A 157 -6.00 -19.82 24.43
CA ARG A 157 -4.74 -19.78 23.67
C ARG A 157 -4.97 -19.37 22.22
N ALA A 158 -6.03 -19.88 21.58
CA ALA A 158 -6.38 -19.52 20.22
C ALA A 158 -6.75 -18.03 20.07
N ILE A 159 -7.56 -17.51 20.99
CA ILE A 159 -7.92 -16.07 21.01
C ILE A 159 -6.68 -15.20 21.29
N GLY A 160 -5.79 -15.61 22.20
CA GLY A 160 -4.52 -14.91 22.41
C GLY A 160 -3.65 -14.83 21.14
N SER A 161 -3.60 -15.91 20.36
CA SER A 161 -2.91 -15.90 19.06
C SER A 161 -3.58 -14.99 18.04
N ILE A 162 -4.92 -14.94 18.00
CA ILE A 162 -5.67 -14.02 17.14
C ILE A 162 -5.37 -12.57 17.51
N SER A 163 -5.41 -12.24 18.81
CA SER A 163 -5.09 -10.90 19.30
C SER A 163 -3.68 -10.44 18.90
N GLY A 164 -2.69 -11.32 19.02
CA GLY A 164 -1.33 -11.03 18.56
C GLY A 164 -1.28 -10.73 17.06
N ARG A 165 -1.94 -11.52 16.22
CA ARG A 165 -1.99 -11.29 14.77
C ARG A 165 -2.71 -9.99 14.40
N VAL A 166 -3.74 -9.63 15.14
CA VAL A 166 -4.47 -8.36 14.93
C VAL A 166 -3.57 -7.16 15.25
N GLN A 167 -2.74 -7.25 16.30
CA GLN A 167 -1.73 -6.23 16.60
C GLN A 167 -0.67 -6.10 15.49
N ASP A 168 -0.22 -7.22 14.92
CA ASP A 168 0.70 -7.19 13.78
C ASP A 168 0.06 -6.46 12.59
N ILE A 169 -1.22 -6.73 12.29
CA ILE A 169 -1.96 -6.05 11.22
C ILE A 169 -2.07 -4.54 11.50
N GLU A 170 -2.30 -4.13 12.74
CA GLU A 170 -2.33 -2.71 13.12
C GLU A 170 -1.00 -2.02 12.83
N GLN A 171 0.13 -2.65 13.18
CA GLN A 171 1.46 -2.13 12.87
C GLN A 171 1.72 -2.03 11.36
N PHE A 172 1.34 -3.04 10.60
CA PHE A 172 1.48 -2.99 9.14
C PHE A 172 0.61 -1.90 8.52
N THR A 173 -0.61 -1.73 9.00
CA THR A 173 -1.52 -0.68 8.51
C THR A 173 -0.94 0.71 8.78
N ALA A 174 -0.35 0.94 9.95
CA ALA A 174 0.32 2.19 10.29
C ALA A 174 1.57 2.44 9.42
N ALA A 175 2.36 1.40 9.14
CA ALA A 175 3.53 1.50 8.25
C ALA A 175 3.11 1.82 6.81
N ILE A 176 2.03 1.20 6.32
CA ILE A 176 1.49 1.50 4.98
C ILE A 176 0.98 2.94 4.91
N ALA A 177 0.29 3.44 5.95
CA ALA A 177 -0.18 4.83 6.01
C ALA A 177 0.99 5.82 5.86
N SER A 178 2.09 5.60 6.57
CA SER A 178 3.29 6.43 6.45
C SER A 178 3.91 6.37 5.03
N ALA A 179 3.95 5.19 4.41
CA ALA A 179 4.45 5.04 3.05
C ALA A 179 3.56 5.75 2.02
N VAL A 180 2.24 5.74 2.21
CA VAL A 180 1.26 6.44 1.36
C VAL A 180 1.39 7.95 1.49
N GLU A 181 1.63 8.49 2.70
CA GLU A 181 1.94 9.91 2.89
C GLU A 181 3.21 10.32 2.14
N GLN A 182 4.25 9.51 2.20
CA GLN A 182 5.49 9.75 1.46
C GLN A 182 5.26 9.67 -0.06
N GLN A 183 4.46 8.73 -0.55
CA GLN A 183 4.06 8.65 -1.96
C GLN A 183 3.28 9.89 -2.39
N HIS A 184 2.37 10.40 -1.56
CA HIS A 184 1.63 11.63 -1.84
C HIS A 184 2.56 12.83 -2.02
N ALA A 185 3.53 13.01 -1.11
CA ALA A 185 4.53 14.07 -1.20
C ALA A 185 5.38 13.95 -2.48
N SER A 186 5.82 12.73 -2.80
CA SER A 186 6.61 12.44 -4.01
C SER A 186 5.81 12.71 -5.29
N THR A 187 4.55 12.30 -5.34
CA THR A 187 3.66 12.53 -6.51
C THR A 187 3.38 14.01 -6.70
N SER A 188 3.18 14.76 -5.63
CA SER A 188 3.04 16.22 -5.69
C SER A 188 4.30 16.90 -6.24
N GLN A 189 5.48 16.42 -5.85
CA GLN A 189 6.75 16.91 -6.39
C GLN A 189 6.91 16.58 -7.88
N ILE A 190 6.50 15.35 -8.29
CA ILE A 190 6.49 14.96 -9.71
C ILE A 190 5.58 15.89 -10.51
N ALA A 191 4.35 16.15 -10.05
CA ALA A 191 3.43 17.05 -10.72
C ALA A 191 4.01 18.46 -10.88
N SER A 192 4.68 18.99 -9.86
CA SER A 192 5.37 20.28 -9.91
C SER A 192 6.51 20.29 -10.94
N ASN A 193 7.34 19.25 -10.97
CA ASN A 193 8.46 19.12 -11.91
C ASN A 193 7.96 18.99 -13.36
N VAL A 194 6.88 18.24 -13.57
CA VAL A 194 6.23 18.11 -14.88
C VAL A 194 5.67 19.45 -15.37
N ALA A 195 5.03 20.22 -14.50
CA ALA A 195 4.55 21.58 -14.85
C ALA A 195 5.73 22.51 -15.22
N ALA A 196 6.84 22.45 -14.49
CA ALA A 196 8.04 23.20 -14.81
C ALA A 196 8.64 22.77 -16.15
N ALA A 197 8.71 21.47 -16.45
CA ALA A 197 9.18 20.93 -17.72
C ALA A 197 8.30 21.36 -18.89
N ALA A 198 6.96 21.36 -18.74
CA ALA A 198 6.01 21.87 -19.73
C ALA A 198 6.27 23.35 -20.06
N SER A 199 6.46 24.17 -19.03
CA SER A 199 6.78 25.60 -19.18
C SER A 199 8.14 25.80 -19.87
N GLY A 200 9.15 25.02 -19.47
CA GLY A 200 10.47 25.04 -20.11
C GLY A 200 10.43 24.67 -21.59
N THR A 201 9.70 23.61 -21.94
CA THR A 201 9.54 23.18 -23.34
C THR A 201 8.85 24.23 -24.19
N LYS A 202 7.79 24.86 -23.68
CA LYS A 202 7.14 26.01 -24.36
C LYS A 202 8.11 27.17 -24.59
N SER A 203 8.95 27.47 -23.62
CA SER A 203 9.98 28.52 -23.74
C SER A 203 11.00 28.18 -24.82
N VAL A 204 11.44 26.92 -24.91
CA VAL A 204 12.35 26.45 -25.96
C VAL A 204 11.72 26.63 -27.34
N VAL A 205 10.46 26.25 -27.54
CA VAL A 205 9.74 26.46 -28.82
C VAL A 205 9.68 27.94 -29.19
N SER A 206 9.41 28.82 -28.25
CA SER A 206 9.41 30.26 -28.45
C SER A 206 10.79 30.80 -28.89
N VAL A 207 11.87 30.30 -28.27
CA VAL A 207 13.24 30.69 -28.67
C VAL A 207 13.57 30.16 -30.06
N LEU A 208 13.20 28.93 -30.41
CA LEU A 208 13.42 28.36 -31.74
C LEU A 208 12.67 29.14 -32.81
N GLN A 209 11.47 29.65 -32.52
CA GLN A 209 10.72 30.49 -33.42
C GLN A 209 11.45 31.83 -33.72
N ARG A 210 12.03 32.44 -32.70
CA ARG A 210 12.87 33.62 -32.87
C ARG A 210 14.15 33.34 -33.65
N VAL A 211 14.77 32.18 -33.41
CA VAL A 211 15.95 31.73 -34.20
C VAL A 211 15.56 31.58 -35.66
N SER A 212 14.41 30.98 -35.97
CA SER A 212 13.91 30.83 -37.35
C SER A 212 13.73 32.19 -38.05
N THR A 213 13.22 33.18 -37.34
CA THR A 213 13.10 34.55 -37.89
C THR A 213 14.46 35.17 -38.18
N ALA A 214 15.41 35.02 -37.24
CA ALA A 214 16.77 35.58 -37.43
C ALA A 214 17.52 34.91 -38.60
N ILE A 215 17.25 33.61 -38.85
CA ILE A 215 17.81 32.87 -40.01
C ILE A 215 17.24 33.44 -41.32
N ALA A 216 15.94 33.73 -41.39
CA ALA A 216 15.33 34.33 -42.57
C ALA A 216 15.92 35.72 -42.86
N ASP A 217 16.12 36.54 -41.83
CA ASP A 217 16.76 37.85 -41.98
C ASP A 217 18.21 37.73 -42.45
N MET A 218 18.95 36.74 -41.93
CA MET A 218 20.33 36.43 -42.33
C MET A 218 20.40 35.99 -43.81
N GLN A 219 19.45 35.19 -44.26
CA GLN A 219 19.32 34.75 -45.65
C GLN A 219 19.07 35.94 -46.58
N SER A 220 18.15 36.84 -46.25
CA SER A 220 17.88 38.08 -47.00
C SER A 220 19.10 39.00 -47.05
N SER A 221 19.85 39.10 -45.97
CA SER A 221 21.08 39.85 -45.90
C SER A 221 22.18 39.25 -46.80
N ALA A 222 22.30 37.93 -46.80
CA ALA A 222 23.26 37.24 -47.69
C ALA A 222 22.98 37.47 -49.18
N ASP A 223 21.70 37.40 -49.55
CA ASP A 223 21.27 37.71 -50.96
C ASP A 223 21.54 39.14 -51.35
N THR A 224 21.34 40.08 -50.43
CA THR A 224 21.64 41.51 -50.66
C THR A 224 23.14 41.72 -50.87
N VAL A 225 23.99 41.09 -50.07
CA VAL A 225 25.45 41.15 -50.19
C VAL A 225 25.92 40.48 -51.48
N LEU A 226 25.30 39.37 -51.89
CA LEU A 226 25.60 38.70 -53.14
C LEU A 226 25.28 39.58 -54.36
N THR A 227 24.11 40.19 -54.37
CA THR A 227 23.66 41.11 -55.43
C THR A 227 24.57 42.36 -55.53
N ALA A 228 24.89 42.97 -54.42
CA ALA A 228 25.82 44.12 -54.38
C ALA A 228 27.23 43.73 -54.85
N SER A 229 27.72 42.54 -54.46
CA SER A 229 29.02 42.03 -54.91
C SER A 229 29.06 41.83 -56.44
N GLN A 230 27.99 41.29 -57.02
CA GLN A 230 27.89 41.13 -58.48
C GLN A 230 27.84 42.48 -59.22
N ALA A 231 27.14 43.46 -58.65
CA ALA A 231 27.13 44.82 -59.24
C ALA A 231 28.50 45.48 -59.21
N VAL A 232 29.26 45.33 -58.09
CA VAL A 232 30.64 45.81 -58.00
C VAL A 232 31.57 45.10 -58.97
N GLU A 233 31.47 43.78 -59.11
CA GLU A 233 32.30 43.02 -60.11
C GLU A 233 32.01 43.52 -61.54
N LYS A 234 30.73 43.74 -61.91
CA LYS A 234 30.35 44.25 -63.20
C LYS A 234 30.89 45.69 -63.43
N ALA A 235 30.72 46.59 -62.47
CA ALA A 235 31.23 47.96 -62.58
C ALA A 235 32.80 47.96 -62.71
N ALA A 236 33.49 47.08 -61.97
CA ALA A 236 34.95 46.96 -62.12
C ALA A 236 35.40 46.43 -63.50
N ALA A 237 34.63 45.43 -64.04
CA ALA A 237 34.89 44.91 -65.39
C ALA A 237 34.64 46.00 -66.48
N ASP A 238 33.54 46.75 -66.38
CA ASP A 238 33.20 47.84 -67.29
C ASP A 238 34.24 48.97 -67.24
N PHE A 239 34.69 49.31 -66.02
CA PHE A 239 35.77 50.30 -65.77
C PHE A 239 37.07 49.86 -66.45
N ARG A 240 37.48 48.61 -66.21
CA ARG A 240 38.67 48.01 -66.81
C ARG A 240 38.63 48.04 -68.33
N GLY A 241 37.49 47.70 -68.93
CA GLY A 241 37.26 47.76 -70.40
C GLY A 241 37.33 49.23 -70.92
N SER A 242 36.81 50.20 -70.16
CA SER A 242 36.92 51.59 -70.52
C SER A 242 38.34 52.14 -70.45
N VAL A 243 39.11 51.77 -69.46
CA VAL A 243 40.54 52.13 -69.33
C VAL A 243 41.37 51.51 -70.46
N ASP A 244 41.19 50.22 -70.76
CA ASP A 244 41.86 49.56 -71.87
C ASP A 244 41.53 50.20 -73.23
N GLY A 245 40.27 50.56 -73.43
CA GLY A 245 39.84 51.26 -74.65
C GLY A 245 40.42 52.68 -74.78
N PHE A 246 40.56 53.37 -73.67
CA PHE A 246 41.24 54.71 -73.61
C PHE A 246 42.75 54.52 -73.90
N LEU A 247 43.43 53.65 -73.24
CA LEU A 247 44.86 53.40 -73.46
C LEU A 247 45.20 53.01 -74.91
N ARG A 248 44.36 52.18 -75.52
CA ARG A 248 44.51 51.92 -77.00
C ARG A 248 44.36 53.11 -77.87
N LYS A 249 43.49 54.07 -77.54
CA LYS A 249 43.28 55.32 -78.29
C LYS A 249 44.39 56.35 -78.12
N VAL A 250 45.07 56.35 -76.97
CA VAL A 250 46.19 57.24 -76.66
C VAL A 250 47.55 56.69 -77.19
N ALA A 251 47.64 55.40 -77.41
CA ALA A 251 48.86 54.71 -77.93
C ALA A 251 48.94 54.63 -79.45
N MET A 252 47.99 55.20 -80.16
CA MET A 252 47.98 55.46 -81.58
C MET A 252 48.36 56.89 -81.93
#